data_aff48f92931e3088502701a32384e82c
#
_entry.id   aff48f92931e3088502701a32384e82c
#
_cell.length_a   1.000
_cell.length_b   1.000
_cell.length_c   1.000
_cell.angle_alpha   90.00
_cell.angle_beta   90.00
_cell.angle_gamma   90.00
#
_symmetry.space_group_name_H-M   'P 1'
#
loop_
_entity.id
_entity.type
_entity.pdbx_description
1 polymer ?
#
loop_
_entity_poly.entity_id
_entity_poly.type
_entity_poly.pdbx_seq_one_letter_code
_entity_poly.pdbx_strand_id
1 'polypeptide(L)'
;MKTKLLLISIFTAFLMTSCYTEVIVEDEFIEEPVYNTNQVLQSYDLWYVDINATKGNGEVPFLQRAFTVSFDRGAMYANNNIVGIGRTGNGLGIDVGYYSTIRGAVEIDHDVDGLWLLDVFAVNGNTIELYDGRSDTSYYLKGYQGSNFDYDMLFYDNINYFLQEYHAWEKTYTSLEGALNEFDNENFLQFNPTFFRSSVDQVGTPLVNLQWDFEGDYSVYDIPNDETLKTLTLAYRSSSNDYFELYVINESTIELYHPSSKTVYEFRGKGYQEYLKAGKGAVEKKRKKTSNPIMKVKRSREI
;
A
#
# COMPACT_ATOMS: atom_id res chain seq x y z
N MET A 1 -50.21 26.44 70.69
CA MET A 1 -48.86 26.83 70.16
C MET A 1 -47.73 25.85 70.50
N LYS A 2 -47.89 24.95 71.48
CA LYS A 2 -46.80 24.01 71.86
C LYS A 2 -46.64 22.79 70.96
N THR A 3 -47.64 22.37 70.22
CA THR A 3 -47.61 21.24 69.32
C THR A 3 -46.96 21.53 67.96
N LYS A 4 -46.97 22.75 67.47
CA LYS A 4 -46.31 23.13 66.22
C LYS A 4 -44.76 23.20 66.32
N LEU A 5 -44.25 23.51 67.50
CA LEU A 5 -42.80 23.58 67.74
C LEU A 5 -42.19 22.22 67.83
N LEU A 6 -42.92 21.21 68.30
CA LEU A 6 -42.45 19.82 68.41
C LEU A 6 -42.31 19.15 67.01
N LEU A 7 -43.23 19.44 66.09
CA LEU A 7 -43.18 18.95 64.72
C LEU A 7 -42.03 19.51 63.92
N ILE A 8 -41.66 20.79 64.14
CA ILE A 8 -40.52 21.42 63.47
C ILE A 8 -39.20 20.85 63.98
N SER A 9 -39.10 20.53 65.29
CA SER A 9 -37.89 19.90 65.86
C SER A 9 -37.68 18.51 65.42
N ILE A 10 -38.71 17.69 65.10
CA ILE A 10 -38.58 16.32 64.55
C ILE A 10 -38.20 16.35 63.12
N PHE A 11 -38.67 17.36 62.34
CA PHE A 11 -38.32 17.45 60.92
C PHE A 11 -36.88 17.93 60.69
N THR A 12 -36.32 18.73 61.61
CA THR A 12 -34.87 19.09 61.53
C THR A 12 -33.92 17.97 61.96
N ALA A 13 -34.40 17.03 62.81
CA ALA A 13 -33.57 15.88 63.20
C ALA A 13 -33.44 14.79 62.07
N PHE A 14 -34.41 14.76 61.13
CA PHE A 14 -34.36 13.83 59.98
C PHE A 14 -33.45 14.28 58.84
N LEU A 15 -32.97 15.52 58.80
CA LEU A 15 -32.12 16.03 57.74
C LEU A 15 -30.62 15.83 58.00
N MET A 16 -30.23 15.26 59.13
CA MET A 16 -28.81 15.06 59.49
C MET A 16 -28.31 13.65 59.38
N THR A 17 -29.08 12.71 58.81
CA THR A 17 -28.62 11.31 58.55
C THR A 17 -28.46 11.06 57.05
N SER A 18 -27.79 11.98 56.35
CA SER A 18 -27.20 11.66 55.08
C SER A 18 -25.85 10.97 55.36
N CYS A 19 -25.88 9.64 55.55
CA CYS A 19 -24.68 8.84 55.44
C CYS A 19 -24.17 8.98 54.00
N TYR A 20 -23.15 9.77 53.83
CA TYR A 20 -22.28 9.65 52.66
C TYR A 20 -21.54 8.32 52.78
N THR A 21 -22.04 7.29 52.12
CA THR A 21 -21.20 6.17 51.79
C THR A 21 -20.26 6.63 50.68
N GLU A 22 -19.04 7.00 51.04
CA GLU A 22 -17.95 7.02 50.07
C GLU A 22 -17.85 5.60 49.51
N VAL A 23 -18.41 5.39 48.33
CA VAL A 23 -18.06 4.26 47.50
C VAL A 23 -16.65 4.59 47.03
N ILE A 24 -15.66 4.09 47.76
CA ILE A 24 -14.30 3.96 47.21
C ILE A 24 -14.50 2.99 46.06
N VAL A 25 -14.71 3.51 44.85
CA VAL A 25 -14.42 2.77 43.64
C VAL A 25 -12.91 2.61 43.70
N GLU A 26 -12.46 1.48 44.21
CA GLU A 26 -11.14 1.02 43.84
C GLU A 26 -11.22 0.92 42.30
N ASP A 27 -10.67 1.91 41.60
CA ASP A 27 -10.26 1.70 40.22
C ASP A 27 -9.34 0.47 40.29
N GLU A 28 -9.89 -0.72 40.06
CA GLU A 28 -9.08 -1.82 39.62
C GLU A 28 -8.36 -1.27 38.38
N PHE A 29 -7.13 -0.83 38.60
CA PHE A 29 -6.18 -0.73 37.50
C PHE A 29 -6.17 -2.12 36.88
N ILE A 30 -6.99 -2.34 35.88
CA ILE A 30 -6.80 -3.43 34.94
C ILE A 30 -5.44 -3.09 34.36
N GLU A 31 -4.39 -3.70 34.90
CA GLU A 31 -3.10 -3.70 34.22
C GLU A 31 -3.41 -4.32 32.86
N GLU A 32 -3.59 -3.47 31.88
CA GLU A 32 -3.60 -3.92 30.49
C GLU A 32 -2.36 -4.80 30.34
N PRO A 33 -2.50 -6.03 29.83
CA PRO A 33 -1.37 -6.93 29.71
C PRO A 33 -0.26 -6.14 29.02
N VAL A 34 0.90 -6.01 29.67
CA VAL A 34 2.07 -5.31 29.13
C VAL A 34 2.49 -6.11 27.91
N TYR A 35 1.87 -5.83 26.77
CA TYR A 35 2.28 -6.40 25.51
C TYR A 35 3.71 -5.96 25.25
N ASN A 36 4.60 -6.93 25.13
CA ASN A 36 5.93 -6.64 24.66
C ASN A 36 5.81 -6.21 23.19
N THR A 37 5.82 -4.90 22.94
CA THR A 37 5.65 -4.31 21.62
C THR A 37 6.56 -4.96 20.58
N ASN A 38 7.80 -5.27 20.96
CA ASN A 38 8.72 -5.96 20.06
C ASN A 38 8.23 -7.39 19.72
N GLN A 39 7.68 -8.13 20.67
CA GLN A 39 7.12 -9.45 20.40
C GLN A 39 5.90 -9.37 19.49
N VAL A 40 5.07 -8.34 19.63
CA VAL A 40 3.92 -8.11 18.75
C VAL A 40 4.41 -7.84 17.33
N LEU A 41 5.36 -6.91 17.14
CA LEU A 41 5.88 -6.57 15.82
C LEU A 41 6.59 -7.74 15.12
N GLN A 42 7.24 -8.62 15.89
CA GLN A 42 7.95 -9.81 15.39
C GLN A 42 7.10 -11.09 15.36
N SER A 43 5.82 -11.02 15.70
CA SER A 43 4.95 -12.21 15.71
C SER A 43 4.63 -12.73 14.30
N TYR A 44 4.86 -11.91 13.29
CA TYR A 44 4.69 -12.23 11.88
C TYR A 44 5.92 -11.82 11.10
N ASP A 45 6.21 -12.54 10.00
CA ASP A 45 7.34 -12.24 9.13
C ASP A 45 7.15 -10.90 8.41
N LEU A 46 5.90 -10.58 8.07
CA LEU A 46 5.54 -9.33 7.41
C LEU A 46 4.13 -8.86 7.81
N TRP A 47 3.94 -7.56 7.69
CA TRP A 47 2.69 -6.87 7.96
C TRP A 47 2.20 -6.20 6.68
N TYR A 48 1.06 -6.66 6.15
CA TYR A 48 0.38 -5.98 5.03
C TYR A 48 -0.27 -4.69 5.52
N VAL A 49 0.04 -3.57 4.89
CA VAL A 49 -0.53 -2.26 5.20
C VAL A 49 -1.88 -2.12 4.48
N ASP A 50 -2.99 -2.26 5.20
CA ASP A 50 -4.33 -2.01 4.62
C ASP A 50 -4.56 -0.50 4.51
N ILE A 51 -4.02 0.11 3.46
CA ILE A 51 -4.14 1.55 3.23
C ILE A 51 -5.59 2.03 3.13
N ASN A 52 -6.51 1.15 2.70
CA ASN A 52 -7.93 1.49 2.58
C ASN A 52 -8.65 1.48 3.94
N ALA A 53 -8.05 0.90 4.96
CA ALA A 53 -8.55 0.92 6.33
C ALA A 53 -7.99 2.08 7.15
N THR A 54 -7.06 2.86 6.60
CA THR A 54 -6.48 4.04 7.27
C THR A 54 -7.56 5.02 7.68
N LYS A 55 -7.46 5.54 8.91
CA LYS A 55 -8.37 6.55 9.48
C LYS A 55 -7.56 7.72 10.01
N GLY A 56 -8.09 8.91 9.90
CA GLY A 56 -7.49 10.11 10.53
C GLY A 56 -7.20 11.24 9.55
N ASN A 57 -6.41 12.22 10.03
CA ASN A 57 -6.26 13.52 9.41
C ASN A 57 -4.85 13.79 8.85
N GLY A 58 -3.96 12.81 8.90
CA GLY A 58 -2.58 12.97 8.45
C GLY A 58 -2.05 11.77 7.68
N GLU A 59 -0.78 11.88 7.32
CA GLU A 59 -0.08 10.85 6.56
C GLU A 59 1.28 10.57 7.20
N VAL A 60 1.57 9.30 7.44
CA VAL A 60 2.92 8.80 7.70
C VAL A 60 3.48 8.35 6.35
N PRO A 61 4.46 9.06 5.76
CA PRO A 61 4.79 8.93 4.35
C PRO A 61 5.22 7.52 3.95
N PHE A 62 6.04 6.83 4.76
CA PHE A 62 6.49 5.48 4.43
C PHE A 62 5.35 4.44 4.51
N LEU A 63 4.35 4.61 5.41
CA LEU A 63 3.19 3.72 5.48
C LEU A 63 2.22 3.95 4.31
N GLN A 64 2.19 5.16 3.76
CA GLN A 64 1.39 5.44 2.56
C GLN A 64 1.97 4.75 1.31
N ARG A 65 3.25 4.50 1.30
CA ARG A 65 3.95 3.87 0.16
C ARG A 65 4.08 2.35 0.28
N ALA A 66 4.33 1.87 1.50
CA ALA A 66 4.56 0.46 1.73
C ALA A 66 3.31 -0.39 1.49
N PHE A 67 3.47 -1.50 0.78
CA PHE A 67 2.46 -2.56 0.67
C PHE A 67 2.61 -3.53 1.82
N THR A 68 3.85 -3.85 2.19
CA THR A 68 4.16 -4.59 3.40
C THR A 68 5.33 -3.93 4.12
N VAL A 69 5.34 -4.08 5.45
CA VAL A 69 6.49 -3.74 6.29
C VAL A 69 6.88 -4.95 7.13
N SER A 70 8.16 -5.05 7.47
CA SER A 70 8.70 -6.12 8.30
C SER A 70 9.64 -5.55 9.35
N PHE A 71 9.64 -6.16 10.53
CA PHE A 71 10.44 -5.74 11.68
C PHE A 71 11.35 -6.91 12.08
N ASP A 72 12.62 -6.88 11.70
CA ASP A 72 13.57 -7.93 12.03
C ASP A 72 14.83 -7.37 12.71
N ARG A 73 15.07 -7.80 13.95
CA ARG A 73 16.28 -7.51 14.75
C ARG A 73 16.71 -6.04 14.77
N GLY A 74 15.76 -5.13 14.84
CA GLY A 74 15.99 -3.69 14.87
C GLY A 74 16.05 -3.02 13.51
N ALA A 75 16.06 -3.76 12.41
CA ALA A 75 15.93 -3.22 11.06
C ALA A 75 14.47 -3.25 10.60
N MET A 76 14.05 -2.21 9.90
CA MET A 76 12.75 -2.12 9.26
C MET A 76 12.91 -2.31 7.75
N TYR A 77 12.08 -3.17 7.19
CA TYR A 77 12.02 -3.43 5.76
C TYR A 77 10.66 -3.02 5.21
N ALA A 78 10.63 -2.62 3.94
CA ALA A 78 9.39 -2.32 3.25
C ALA A 78 9.37 -2.89 1.83
N ASN A 79 8.20 -3.35 1.41
CA ASN A 79 7.92 -3.71 0.03
C ASN A 79 7.01 -2.65 -0.58
N ASN A 80 7.56 -1.88 -1.50
CA ASN A 80 6.86 -0.83 -2.22
C ASN A 80 6.48 -1.32 -3.63
N ASN A 81 5.77 -2.43 -3.73
CA ASN A 81 5.37 -3.07 -4.99
C ASN A 81 6.55 -3.62 -5.81
N ILE A 82 7.50 -4.27 -5.14
CA ILE A 82 8.71 -4.83 -5.74
C ILE A 82 8.38 -6.10 -6.55
N VAL A 83 8.88 -6.15 -7.79
CA VAL A 83 8.71 -7.32 -8.67
C VAL A 83 9.41 -8.55 -8.09
N GLY A 84 8.67 -9.65 -7.94
CA GLY A 84 9.23 -10.92 -7.49
C GLY A 84 9.82 -10.90 -6.08
N ILE A 85 9.36 -10.01 -5.21
CA ILE A 85 9.83 -9.86 -3.82
C ILE A 85 9.82 -11.18 -3.05
N GLY A 86 8.87 -12.07 -3.28
CA GLY A 86 8.81 -13.39 -2.62
C GLY A 86 9.99 -14.31 -2.97
N ARG A 87 10.74 -14.02 -4.05
CA ARG A 87 11.94 -14.75 -4.48
C ARG A 87 13.24 -14.01 -4.15
N THR A 88 13.17 -12.69 -4.02
CA THR A 88 14.28 -11.81 -3.69
C THR A 88 14.06 -11.17 -2.32
N GLY A 89 15.10 -10.92 -1.55
CA GLY A 89 15.00 -10.28 -0.23
C GLY A 89 14.26 -11.11 0.83
N ASN A 90 14.10 -12.42 0.63
CA ASN A 90 13.37 -13.32 1.53
C ASN A 90 11.93 -12.86 1.87
N GLY A 91 11.33 -12.02 1.03
CA GLY A 91 9.98 -11.51 1.23
C GLY A 91 9.86 -10.36 2.22
N LEU A 92 10.93 -9.93 2.87
CA LEU A 92 10.88 -8.81 3.82
C LEU A 92 10.76 -7.44 3.14
N GLY A 93 11.36 -7.31 1.96
CA GLY A 93 11.44 -6.04 1.25
C GLY A 93 12.85 -5.46 1.24
N ILE A 94 12.95 -4.17 0.95
CA ILE A 94 14.20 -3.41 1.04
C ILE A 94 14.37 -2.86 2.45
N ASP A 95 15.60 -2.78 2.92
CA ASP A 95 15.95 -2.09 4.16
C ASP A 95 15.63 -0.59 4.01
N VAL A 96 14.84 -0.04 4.92
CA VAL A 96 14.39 1.35 4.88
C VAL A 96 14.69 2.11 6.17
N GLY A 97 15.44 1.50 7.09
CA GLY A 97 15.88 2.13 8.32
C GLY A 97 15.80 1.21 9.54
N TYR A 98 15.79 1.82 10.70
CA TYR A 98 15.84 1.11 11.97
C TYR A 98 14.56 1.32 12.78
N TYR A 99 14.28 0.37 13.69
CA TYR A 99 13.24 0.56 14.68
C TYR A 99 13.71 0.17 16.07
N SER A 100 13.13 0.81 17.05
CA SER A 100 13.22 0.43 18.45
C SER A 100 11.83 0.44 19.08
N THR A 101 11.64 -0.26 20.19
CA THR A 101 10.36 -0.30 20.89
C THR A 101 10.46 0.35 22.26
N ILE A 102 9.51 1.23 22.54
CA ILE A 102 9.31 1.87 23.83
C ILE A 102 7.93 1.44 24.30
N ARG A 103 7.71 1.29 25.60
CA ARG A 103 6.44 0.83 26.19
C ARG A 103 5.19 1.21 25.37
N GLY A 104 4.59 0.24 24.68
CA GLY A 104 3.39 0.44 23.88
C GLY A 104 3.59 1.14 22.51
N ALA A 105 4.80 1.58 22.18
CA ALA A 105 5.08 2.32 20.95
C ALA A 105 6.28 1.74 20.19
N VAL A 106 6.37 2.05 18.90
CA VAL A 106 7.54 1.84 18.04
C VAL A 106 8.11 3.17 17.61
N GLU A 107 9.39 3.34 17.82
CA GLU A 107 10.18 4.43 17.26
C GLU A 107 10.83 3.92 15.97
N ILE A 108 10.62 4.61 14.86
CA ILE A 108 11.13 4.25 13.53
C ILE A 108 12.01 5.41 13.05
N ASP A 109 13.27 5.12 12.77
CA ASP A 109 14.20 6.02 12.11
C ASP A 109 14.27 5.60 10.63
N HIS A 110 13.40 6.22 9.83
CA HIS A 110 13.26 5.88 8.41
C HIS A 110 14.25 6.71 7.60
N ASP A 111 15.06 6.05 6.75
CA ASP A 111 16.20 6.64 6.01
C ASP A 111 15.84 7.91 5.22
N VAL A 112 14.61 8.01 4.75
CA VAL A 112 14.15 9.14 3.92
C VAL A 112 13.21 10.08 4.69
N ASP A 113 12.31 9.51 5.51
CA ASP A 113 11.23 10.29 6.15
C ASP A 113 11.57 10.68 7.60
N GLY A 114 12.74 10.25 8.11
CA GLY A 114 13.24 10.58 9.44
C GLY A 114 12.49 9.87 10.57
N LEU A 115 12.53 10.48 11.75
CA LEU A 115 12.10 9.86 13.01
C LEU A 115 10.57 9.95 13.23
N TRP A 116 9.98 8.79 13.51
CA TRP A 116 8.54 8.63 13.80
C TRP A 116 8.34 7.82 15.07
N LEU A 117 7.41 8.27 15.91
CA LEU A 117 6.95 7.53 17.09
C LEU A 117 5.46 7.20 16.88
N LEU A 118 5.14 5.92 16.83
CA LEU A 118 3.80 5.41 16.60
C LEU A 118 3.38 4.51 17.76
N ASP A 119 2.21 4.72 18.31
CA ASP A 119 1.64 3.80 19.28
C ASP A 119 1.22 2.49 18.60
N VAL A 120 1.41 1.36 19.26
CA VAL A 120 1.13 0.03 18.73
C VAL A 120 0.04 -0.62 19.56
N PHE A 121 -1.11 -0.87 18.93
CA PHE A 121 -2.24 -1.55 19.54
C PHE A 121 -2.51 -2.88 18.86
N ALA A 122 -2.62 -3.97 19.63
CA ALA A 122 -3.10 -5.25 19.12
C ALA A 122 -4.62 -5.16 18.95
N VAL A 123 -5.11 -5.18 17.70
CA VAL A 123 -6.55 -5.13 17.42
C VAL A 123 -7.18 -6.51 17.53
N ASN A 124 -6.48 -7.53 17.04
CA ASN A 124 -6.85 -8.94 17.16
C ASN A 124 -5.62 -9.83 16.96
N GLY A 125 -5.80 -11.16 16.84
CA GLY A 125 -4.70 -12.11 16.78
C GLY A 125 -3.69 -11.90 15.65
N ASN A 126 -4.07 -11.22 14.56
CA ASN A 126 -3.18 -10.97 13.41
C ASN A 126 -3.32 -9.56 12.85
N THR A 127 -3.85 -8.63 13.60
CA THR A 127 -4.00 -7.24 13.15
C THR A 127 -3.49 -6.31 14.23
N ILE A 128 -2.65 -5.37 13.84
CA ILE A 128 -2.21 -4.27 14.69
C ILE A 128 -2.66 -2.94 14.11
N GLU A 129 -2.77 -1.96 14.98
CA GLU A 129 -2.91 -0.57 14.65
C GLU A 129 -1.61 0.16 14.99
N LEU A 130 -1.07 0.92 14.03
CA LEU A 130 -0.03 1.90 14.26
C LEU A 130 -0.69 3.29 14.26
N TYR A 131 -0.65 3.96 15.39
CA TYR A 131 -1.30 5.24 15.58
C TYR A 131 -0.29 6.39 15.71
N ASP A 132 -0.43 7.40 14.86
CA ASP A 132 0.30 8.67 14.97
C ASP A 132 -0.53 9.69 15.75
N GLY A 133 -0.23 9.88 17.03
CA GLY A 133 -0.93 10.85 17.89
C GLY A 133 -0.74 12.31 17.48
N ARG A 134 0.26 12.64 16.63
CA ARG A 134 0.48 14.01 16.14
C ARG A 134 -0.54 14.42 15.08
N SER A 135 -0.96 13.48 14.26
CA SER A 135 -1.89 13.72 13.15
C SER A 135 -3.24 13.04 13.34
N ASP A 136 -3.47 12.39 14.49
CA ASP A 136 -4.68 11.60 14.76
C ASP A 136 -4.97 10.62 13.61
N THR A 137 -3.96 9.81 13.29
CA THR A 137 -4.04 8.90 12.14
C THR A 137 -3.69 7.48 12.54
N SER A 138 -4.57 6.54 12.20
CA SER A 138 -4.46 5.11 12.45
C SER A 138 -4.23 4.34 11.17
N TYR A 139 -3.19 3.51 11.16
CA TYR A 139 -2.91 2.53 10.09
C TYR A 139 -3.15 1.14 10.62
N TYR A 140 -3.91 0.34 9.89
CA TYR A 140 -4.19 -1.04 10.24
C TYR A 140 -3.32 -1.97 9.40
N LEU A 141 -2.57 -2.83 10.08
CA LEU A 141 -1.64 -3.76 9.46
C LEU A 141 -2.06 -5.18 9.79
N LYS A 142 -2.07 -6.04 8.77
CA LYS A 142 -2.42 -7.45 8.91
C LYS A 142 -1.18 -8.32 8.79
N GLY A 143 -0.92 -9.15 9.83
CA GLY A 143 0.25 -10.01 9.92
C GLY A 143 0.11 -11.29 9.09
N TYR A 144 1.19 -11.68 8.43
CA TYR A 144 1.32 -12.90 7.64
C TYR A 144 2.68 -13.56 7.88
N GLN A 145 2.70 -14.89 7.82
CA GLN A 145 3.94 -15.63 7.66
C GLN A 145 4.34 -15.60 6.17
N GLY A 146 5.60 -15.33 5.87
CA GLY A 146 6.08 -15.22 4.50
C GLY A 146 5.80 -16.45 3.64
N SER A 147 5.79 -17.65 4.26
CA SER A 147 5.43 -18.90 3.59
C SER A 147 3.97 -18.99 3.13
N ASN A 148 3.09 -18.18 3.70
CA ASN A 148 1.65 -18.16 3.43
C ASN A 148 1.19 -16.87 2.75
N PHE A 149 2.12 -16.01 2.33
CA PHE A 149 1.81 -14.74 1.70
C PHE A 149 1.94 -14.84 0.18
N ASP A 150 0.91 -14.45 -0.53
CA ASP A 150 0.91 -14.43 -1.99
C ASP A 150 1.43 -13.07 -2.51
N TYR A 151 2.75 -13.02 -2.73
CA TYR A 151 3.43 -11.83 -3.22
C TYR A 151 3.07 -11.52 -4.68
N ASP A 152 2.91 -12.56 -5.49
CA ASP A 152 2.58 -12.39 -6.91
C ASP A 152 1.17 -11.82 -7.05
N MET A 153 0.19 -12.35 -6.30
CA MET A 153 -1.16 -11.78 -6.27
C MET A 153 -1.14 -10.31 -5.80
N LEU A 154 -0.39 -10.00 -4.73
CA LEU A 154 -0.30 -8.62 -4.24
C LEU A 154 0.25 -7.68 -5.32
N PHE A 155 1.35 -8.08 -5.99
CA PHE A 155 1.98 -7.27 -7.04
C PHE A 155 1.04 -7.08 -8.24
N TYR A 156 0.52 -8.18 -8.79
CA TYR A 156 -0.29 -8.12 -10.01
C TYR A 156 -1.69 -7.52 -9.79
N ASP A 157 -2.24 -7.58 -8.59
CA ASP A 157 -3.44 -6.81 -8.23
C ASP A 157 -3.19 -5.29 -8.23
N ASN A 158 -1.93 -4.89 -8.07
CA ASN A 158 -1.49 -3.50 -8.06
C ASN A 158 -0.64 -3.12 -9.29
N ILE A 159 -0.75 -3.85 -10.40
CA ILE A 159 0.01 -3.61 -11.64
C ILE A 159 -0.16 -2.20 -12.19
N ASN A 160 -1.33 -1.60 -12.04
CA ASN A 160 -1.57 -0.22 -12.45
C ASN A 160 -0.68 0.77 -11.68
N TYR A 161 -0.39 0.47 -10.40
CA TYR A 161 0.53 1.27 -9.60
C TYR A 161 1.95 1.17 -10.17
N PHE A 162 2.39 -0.04 -10.51
CA PHE A 162 3.69 -0.29 -11.12
C PHE A 162 3.84 0.42 -12.48
N LEU A 163 2.84 0.34 -13.36
CA LEU A 163 2.88 1.05 -14.66
C LEU A 163 3.06 2.56 -14.50
N GLN A 164 2.63 3.12 -13.40
CA GLN A 164 2.69 4.55 -13.10
C GLN A 164 3.95 4.98 -12.33
N GLU A 165 4.87 4.06 -12.01
CA GLU A 165 6.11 4.37 -11.28
C GLU A 165 7.14 5.11 -12.12
N TYR A 166 6.94 5.21 -13.45
CA TYR A 166 7.86 5.88 -14.35
C TYR A 166 7.20 7.07 -15.04
N HIS A 167 8.00 8.12 -15.29
CA HIS A 167 7.55 9.27 -16.09
C HIS A 167 7.23 8.88 -17.53
N ALA A 168 7.96 7.91 -18.07
CA ALA A 168 7.66 7.28 -19.35
C ALA A 168 8.26 5.87 -19.42
N TRP A 169 7.69 5.05 -20.27
CA TRP A 169 8.22 3.75 -20.70
C TRP A 169 8.73 3.91 -22.12
N GLU A 170 10.04 3.75 -22.33
CA GLU A 170 10.71 3.89 -23.62
C GLU A 170 10.86 2.52 -24.28
N LYS A 171 10.46 2.42 -25.55
CA LYS A 171 10.60 1.20 -26.33
C LYS A 171 12.07 0.85 -26.56
N THR A 172 12.46 -0.37 -26.21
CA THR A 172 13.83 -0.87 -26.35
C THR A 172 13.95 -1.98 -27.37
N TYR A 173 12.84 -2.63 -27.70
CA TYR A 173 12.82 -3.73 -28.66
C TYR A 173 11.48 -3.82 -29.38
N THR A 174 11.53 -4.24 -30.65
CA THR A 174 10.39 -4.68 -31.45
C THR A 174 10.80 -5.96 -32.16
N SER A 175 9.98 -7.02 -32.06
CA SER A 175 10.30 -8.27 -32.75
C SER A 175 10.26 -8.09 -34.28
N LEU A 176 11.14 -8.83 -34.99
CA LEU A 176 11.12 -8.88 -36.45
C LEU A 176 9.99 -9.78 -36.98
N GLU A 177 9.43 -10.62 -36.13
CA GLU A 177 8.27 -11.47 -36.41
C GLU A 177 7.03 -10.68 -36.09
N GLY A 178 6.12 -10.61 -37.05
CA GLY A 178 4.87 -9.90 -36.91
C GLY A 178 4.52 -9.04 -38.13
N ALA A 179 3.26 -8.64 -38.24
CA ALA A 179 2.80 -7.75 -39.29
C ALA A 179 2.99 -6.29 -38.83
N LEU A 180 3.36 -5.43 -39.76
CA LEU A 180 3.40 -3.98 -39.53
C LEU A 180 2.05 -3.47 -39.05
N ASN A 181 2.07 -2.60 -38.07
CA ASN A 181 0.89 -1.99 -37.49
C ASN A 181 1.20 -0.55 -37.02
N GLU A 182 0.17 0.22 -36.70
CA GLU A 182 0.31 1.64 -36.33
C GLU A 182 1.10 1.85 -35.04
N PHE A 183 0.97 0.92 -34.08
CA PHE A 183 1.68 0.98 -32.80
C PHE A 183 3.22 0.82 -32.93
N ASP A 184 3.71 0.30 -34.05
CA ASP A 184 5.15 0.20 -34.31
C ASP A 184 5.88 1.55 -34.22
N ASN A 185 5.16 2.64 -34.45
CA ASN A 185 5.72 4.00 -34.42
C ASN A 185 5.70 4.62 -33.01
N GLU A 186 4.95 4.06 -32.06
CA GLU A 186 4.86 4.59 -30.70
C GLU A 186 6.06 4.14 -29.86
N ASN A 187 6.98 5.04 -29.59
CA ASN A 187 8.25 4.75 -28.93
C ASN A 187 8.25 5.05 -27.43
N PHE A 188 7.28 5.81 -26.95
CA PHE A 188 7.12 6.08 -25.52
C PHE A 188 5.67 5.91 -25.08
N LEU A 189 5.49 5.37 -23.87
CA LEU A 189 4.20 5.29 -23.19
C LEU A 189 4.30 5.98 -21.83
N GLN A 190 3.25 6.64 -21.42
CA GLN A 190 3.06 7.16 -20.06
C GLN A 190 1.73 6.71 -19.52
N PHE A 191 1.73 6.18 -18.30
CA PHE A 191 0.50 5.80 -17.61
C PHE A 191 0.23 6.76 -16.45
N ASN A 192 -0.97 7.29 -16.41
CA ASN A 192 -1.50 8.12 -15.33
C ASN A 192 -2.67 7.37 -14.64
N PRO A 193 -3.20 7.82 -13.51
CA PRO A 193 -4.26 7.10 -12.82
C PRO A 193 -5.50 6.75 -13.66
N THR A 194 -5.84 7.58 -14.66
CA THR A 194 -7.07 7.44 -15.45
C THR A 194 -6.85 7.42 -16.96
N PHE A 195 -5.66 7.78 -17.45
CA PHE A 195 -5.38 7.87 -18.89
C PHE A 195 -3.95 7.46 -19.18
N PHE A 196 -3.67 7.13 -20.44
CA PHE A 196 -2.33 6.98 -20.98
C PHE A 196 -2.04 8.03 -22.02
N ARG A 197 -0.75 8.22 -22.31
CA ARG A 197 -0.23 8.96 -23.46
C ARG A 197 0.83 8.13 -24.17
N SER A 198 0.98 8.37 -25.48
CA SER A 198 2.08 7.81 -26.24
C SER A 198 2.72 8.85 -27.16
N SER A 199 3.98 8.58 -27.54
CA SER A 199 4.77 9.47 -28.36
C SER A 199 5.49 8.70 -29.47
N VAL A 200 5.56 9.30 -30.64
CA VAL A 200 6.33 8.82 -31.80
C VAL A 200 7.75 9.41 -31.84
N ASP A 201 8.12 10.21 -30.85
CA ASP A 201 9.48 10.74 -30.75
C ASP A 201 10.52 9.64 -30.83
N GLN A 202 11.69 9.99 -31.39
CA GLN A 202 12.76 9.01 -31.54
C GLN A 202 13.24 8.45 -30.20
N VAL A 203 13.48 7.13 -30.14
CA VAL A 203 14.13 6.48 -29.00
C VAL A 203 15.40 7.24 -28.61
N GLY A 204 15.58 7.49 -27.30
CA GLY A 204 16.66 8.32 -26.77
C GLY A 204 16.30 9.78 -26.55
N THR A 205 15.11 10.22 -26.96
CA THR A 205 14.64 11.59 -26.67
C THR A 205 14.58 11.82 -25.16
N PRO A 206 15.17 12.93 -24.64
CA PRO A 206 15.07 13.27 -23.23
C PRO A 206 13.61 13.47 -22.79
N LEU A 207 13.25 13.01 -21.60
CA LEU A 207 11.87 13.10 -21.07
C LEU A 207 11.25 14.49 -21.13
N VAL A 208 12.07 15.53 -20.89
CA VAL A 208 11.63 16.93 -20.89
C VAL A 208 11.27 17.45 -22.28
N ASN A 209 11.70 16.76 -23.34
CA ASN A 209 11.48 17.13 -24.74
C ASN A 209 10.40 16.28 -25.42
N LEU A 210 9.84 15.27 -24.71
CA LEU A 210 8.83 14.40 -25.28
C LEU A 210 7.57 15.17 -25.64
N GLN A 211 7.08 14.91 -26.86
CA GLN A 211 5.78 15.36 -27.34
C GLN A 211 4.81 14.18 -27.29
N TRP A 212 3.67 14.39 -26.67
CA TRP A 212 2.66 13.35 -26.55
C TRP A 212 1.69 13.46 -27.71
N ASP A 213 1.83 12.56 -28.69
CA ASP A 213 1.07 12.58 -29.93
C ASP A 213 -0.32 12.00 -29.79
N PHE A 214 -0.46 10.98 -28.90
CA PHE A 214 -1.73 10.31 -28.66
C PHE A 214 -2.06 10.31 -27.17
N GLU A 215 -3.36 10.28 -26.88
CA GLU A 215 -3.88 10.17 -25.52
C GLU A 215 -5.18 9.34 -25.56
N GLY A 216 -5.43 8.58 -24.50
CA GLY A 216 -6.63 7.79 -24.36
C GLY A 216 -6.78 7.19 -22.96
N ASP A 217 -7.80 6.40 -22.78
CA ASP A 217 -8.01 5.63 -21.57
C ASP A 217 -7.31 4.29 -21.68
N TYR A 218 -6.86 3.72 -20.56
CA TYR A 218 -6.32 2.37 -20.55
C TYR A 218 -7.00 1.50 -19.50
N SER A 219 -6.98 0.21 -19.76
CA SER A 219 -7.54 -0.79 -18.84
C SER A 219 -6.60 -1.99 -18.75
N VAL A 220 -6.40 -2.48 -17.54
CA VAL A 220 -5.67 -3.73 -17.29
C VAL A 220 -6.64 -4.73 -16.67
N TYR A 221 -6.71 -5.94 -17.24
CA TYR A 221 -7.57 -7.00 -16.75
C TYR A 221 -6.78 -8.27 -16.46
N ASP A 222 -7.29 -9.03 -15.51
CA ASP A 222 -6.76 -10.33 -15.15
C ASP A 222 -7.08 -11.37 -16.24
N ILE A 223 -6.17 -12.32 -16.44
CA ILE A 223 -6.43 -13.51 -17.24
C ILE A 223 -6.84 -14.64 -16.29
N PRO A 224 -7.99 -15.29 -16.52
CA PRO A 224 -8.42 -16.40 -15.68
C PRO A 224 -7.36 -17.51 -15.62
N ASN A 225 -7.02 -17.93 -14.41
CA ASN A 225 -6.03 -18.97 -14.10
C ASN A 225 -4.55 -18.61 -14.39
N ASP A 226 -4.24 -17.37 -14.74
CA ASP A 226 -2.86 -16.88 -14.81
C ASP A 226 -2.79 -15.52 -14.09
N GLU A 227 -2.29 -15.51 -12.85
CA GLU A 227 -2.20 -14.31 -12.03
C GLU A 227 -1.07 -13.38 -12.51
N THR A 228 -0.08 -13.91 -13.22
CA THR A 228 1.12 -13.19 -13.67
C THR A 228 1.00 -12.60 -15.06
N LEU A 229 -0.05 -12.96 -15.80
CA LEU A 229 -0.35 -12.44 -17.12
C LEU A 229 -1.55 -11.48 -17.02
N LYS A 230 -1.40 -10.30 -17.57
CA LYS A 230 -2.49 -9.31 -17.65
C LYS A 230 -2.76 -8.95 -19.11
N THR A 231 -3.94 -8.42 -19.36
CA THR A 231 -4.22 -7.77 -20.65
C THR A 231 -4.18 -6.27 -20.45
N LEU A 232 -3.60 -5.57 -21.42
CA LEU A 232 -3.60 -4.11 -21.48
C LEU A 232 -4.36 -3.67 -22.74
N THR A 233 -5.37 -2.86 -22.56
CA THR A 233 -6.07 -2.20 -23.67
C THR A 233 -5.76 -0.72 -23.64
N LEU A 234 -5.30 -0.18 -24.76
CA LEU A 234 -5.12 1.25 -25.00
C LEU A 234 -6.27 1.74 -25.87
N ALA A 235 -7.15 2.54 -25.30
CA ALA A 235 -8.34 3.08 -25.98
C ALA A 235 -8.07 4.55 -26.39
N TYR A 236 -7.61 4.75 -27.60
CA TYR A 236 -7.25 6.07 -28.12
C TYR A 236 -8.50 6.93 -28.36
N ARG A 237 -8.40 8.23 -28.11
CA ARG A 237 -9.52 9.16 -28.33
C ARG A 237 -9.88 9.36 -29.79
N SER A 238 -8.95 9.10 -30.70
CA SER A 238 -9.09 9.43 -32.15
C SER A 238 -8.97 8.24 -33.09
N SER A 239 -8.70 7.03 -32.58
CA SER A 239 -8.48 5.83 -33.40
C SER A 239 -9.06 4.56 -32.77
N SER A 240 -8.75 3.41 -33.36
CA SER A 240 -9.10 2.08 -32.82
C SER A 240 -8.32 1.81 -31.55
N ASN A 241 -8.80 0.86 -30.77
CA ASN A 241 -8.10 0.37 -29.57
C ASN A 241 -7.02 -0.62 -29.96
N ASP A 242 -5.89 -0.57 -29.23
CA ASP A 242 -4.89 -1.60 -29.26
C ASP A 242 -4.99 -2.48 -28.00
N TYR A 243 -4.80 -3.77 -28.21
CA TYR A 243 -4.89 -4.80 -27.20
C TYR A 243 -3.57 -5.56 -27.11
N PHE A 244 -3.09 -5.73 -25.88
CA PHE A 244 -1.83 -6.42 -25.59
C PHE A 244 -2.00 -7.44 -24.47
N GLU A 245 -1.18 -8.47 -24.52
CA GLU A 245 -0.80 -9.24 -23.33
C GLU A 245 0.38 -8.54 -22.67
N LEU A 246 0.28 -8.26 -21.38
CA LEU A 246 1.26 -7.51 -20.59
C LEU A 246 2.03 -8.45 -19.68
N TYR A 247 3.33 -8.49 -19.83
CA TYR A 247 4.26 -9.23 -18.99
C TYR A 247 5.21 -8.27 -18.27
N VAL A 248 5.47 -8.52 -16.98
CA VAL A 248 6.49 -7.79 -16.21
C VAL A 248 7.77 -8.63 -16.19
N ILE A 249 8.84 -8.11 -16.80
CA ILE A 249 10.13 -8.79 -16.90
C ILE A 249 10.98 -8.56 -15.66
N ASN A 250 11.03 -7.29 -15.19
CA ASN A 250 11.73 -6.88 -13.96
C ASN A 250 11.24 -5.50 -13.52
N GLU A 251 11.87 -4.94 -12.46
CA GLU A 251 11.50 -3.65 -11.88
C GLU A 251 11.36 -2.50 -12.88
N SER A 252 12.03 -2.56 -14.01
CA SER A 252 12.07 -1.46 -14.98
C SER A 252 11.75 -1.89 -16.41
N THR A 253 11.28 -3.10 -16.65
CA THR A 253 11.04 -3.62 -18.00
C THR A 253 9.71 -4.35 -18.07
N ILE A 254 8.89 -3.96 -19.04
CA ILE A 254 7.66 -4.66 -19.42
C ILE A 254 7.75 -5.15 -20.85
N GLU A 255 7.05 -6.24 -21.13
CA GLU A 255 6.86 -6.77 -22.47
C GLU A 255 5.37 -6.69 -22.82
N LEU A 256 5.09 -6.21 -24.02
CA LEU A 256 3.75 -6.14 -24.61
C LEU A 256 3.70 -7.01 -25.85
N TYR A 257 2.93 -8.10 -25.78
CA TYR A 257 2.63 -8.88 -26.97
C TYR A 257 1.33 -8.40 -27.59
N HIS A 258 1.39 -8.04 -28.89
CA HIS A 258 0.24 -7.58 -29.67
C HIS A 258 -0.31 -8.75 -30.50
N PRO A 259 -1.40 -9.42 -30.07
CA PRO A 259 -1.86 -10.67 -30.69
C PRO A 259 -2.30 -10.51 -32.15
N SER A 260 -2.84 -9.35 -32.54
CA SER A 260 -3.36 -9.12 -33.89
C SER A 260 -2.24 -9.03 -34.93
N SER A 261 -1.07 -8.47 -34.60
CA SER A 261 0.10 -8.43 -35.48
C SER A 261 1.14 -9.51 -35.16
N LYS A 262 1.02 -10.19 -34.02
CA LYS A 262 2.01 -11.13 -33.47
C LYS A 262 3.36 -10.48 -33.17
N THR A 263 3.37 -9.19 -32.85
CA THR A 263 4.57 -8.42 -32.56
C THR A 263 4.79 -8.35 -31.04
N VAL A 264 6.04 -8.50 -30.62
CA VAL A 264 6.49 -8.30 -29.24
C VAL A 264 7.22 -6.97 -29.15
N TYR A 265 6.87 -6.18 -28.16
CA TYR A 265 7.54 -4.93 -27.82
C TYR A 265 8.08 -5.02 -26.40
N GLU A 266 9.33 -4.57 -26.18
CA GLU A 266 9.83 -4.35 -24.83
C GLU A 266 9.92 -2.84 -24.57
N PHE A 267 9.51 -2.46 -23.37
CA PHE A 267 9.60 -1.09 -22.89
C PHE A 267 10.37 -1.04 -21.59
N ARG A 268 11.22 -0.01 -21.45
CA ARG A 268 11.99 0.24 -20.23
C ARG A 268 11.54 1.54 -19.59
N GLY A 269 11.32 1.51 -18.27
CA GLY A 269 10.97 2.67 -17.47
C GLY A 269 12.07 3.73 -17.43
N LYS A 270 11.68 4.99 -17.57
CA LYS A 270 12.51 6.19 -17.54
C LYS A 270 11.99 7.19 -16.52
N GLY A 271 12.90 7.72 -15.70
CA GLY A 271 12.54 8.70 -14.67
C GLY A 271 11.64 8.09 -13.61
N TYR A 272 12.22 7.19 -12.81
CA TYR A 272 11.51 6.57 -11.70
C TYR A 272 10.93 7.64 -10.76
N GLN A 273 9.65 7.51 -10.44
CA GLN A 273 8.94 8.40 -9.53
C GLN A 273 8.96 7.78 -8.13
N GLU A 274 10.01 8.07 -7.39
CA GLU A 274 10.25 7.50 -6.05
C GLU A 274 9.11 7.75 -5.07
N TYR A 275 8.34 8.82 -5.32
CA TYR A 275 7.20 9.21 -4.52
C TYR A 275 6.06 9.72 -5.41
N LEU A 276 5.04 8.91 -5.55
CA LEU A 276 3.74 9.42 -5.93
C LEU A 276 3.11 10.05 -4.67
N LYS A 277 3.70 11.15 -4.20
CA LYS A 277 3.04 11.97 -3.19
C LYS A 277 1.75 12.48 -3.81
N ALA A 278 0.64 12.19 -3.16
CA ALA A 278 -0.55 13.00 -3.30
C ALA A 278 -0.19 14.41 -2.83
N GLY A 279 0.32 15.25 -3.73
CA GLY A 279 0.37 16.69 -3.48
C GLY A 279 -1.08 17.14 -3.27
N LYS A 280 -1.32 18.16 -2.45
CA LYS A 280 -2.65 18.79 -2.33
C LYS A 280 -3.17 19.10 -3.75
N GLY A 281 -4.16 18.34 -4.24
CA GLY A 281 -4.71 18.44 -5.59
C GLY A 281 -4.32 17.32 -6.56
N ALA A 282 -3.47 16.36 -6.21
CA ALA A 282 -3.24 15.16 -7.01
C ALA A 282 -4.43 14.22 -6.91
N VAL A 283 -4.81 13.61 -8.04
CA VAL A 283 -5.80 12.52 -8.04
C VAL A 283 -5.20 11.38 -7.23
N GLU A 284 -5.88 11.03 -6.15
CA GLU A 284 -5.47 9.96 -5.24
C GLU A 284 -5.32 8.66 -6.02
N LYS A 285 -4.11 8.10 -6.08
CA LYS A 285 -3.89 6.76 -6.63
C LYS A 285 -4.50 5.77 -5.67
N LYS A 286 -5.63 5.20 -6.06
CA LYS A 286 -6.26 4.14 -5.27
C LYS A 286 -5.54 2.84 -5.55
N ARG A 287 -4.91 2.26 -4.54
CA ARG A 287 -4.47 0.87 -4.58
C ARG A 287 -5.68 -0.03 -4.68
N LYS A 288 -5.58 -1.09 -5.49
CA LYS A 288 -6.55 -2.17 -5.45
C LYS A 288 -6.45 -2.84 -4.08
N LYS A 289 -7.56 -2.95 -3.38
CA LYS A 289 -7.61 -3.65 -2.10
C LYS A 289 -7.42 -5.13 -2.36
N THR A 290 -6.31 -5.68 -1.90
CA THR A 290 -6.10 -7.12 -1.89
C THR A 290 -6.86 -7.70 -0.70
N SER A 291 -7.97 -8.34 -0.97
CA SER A 291 -8.88 -8.82 0.08
C SER A 291 -8.28 -9.96 0.91
N ASN A 292 -7.42 -10.80 0.34
CA ASN A 292 -6.78 -11.92 1.01
C ASN A 292 -5.48 -12.32 0.28
N PRO A 293 -4.34 -11.63 0.49
CA PRO A 293 -3.07 -12.03 -0.08
C PRO A 293 -2.55 -13.29 0.66
N ILE A 294 -3.14 -14.43 0.37
CA ILE A 294 -2.76 -15.73 0.93
C ILE A 294 -2.19 -16.54 -0.20
N MET A 295 -0.98 -17.07 0.00
CA MET A 295 -0.30 -17.91 -0.98
C MET A 295 -1.16 -19.14 -1.30
N LYS A 296 -1.65 -19.21 -2.52
CA LYS A 296 -2.08 -20.45 -3.13
C LYS A 296 -0.86 -21.11 -3.74
N VAL A 297 -0.80 -22.44 -3.67
CA VAL A 297 0.32 -23.25 -4.18
C VAL A 297 0.85 -22.70 -5.49
N LYS A 298 2.15 -22.34 -5.54
CA LYS A 298 2.83 -21.91 -6.75
C LYS A 298 2.54 -22.88 -7.89
N ARG A 299 1.89 -22.40 -8.93
CA ARG A 299 1.93 -23.09 -10.21
C ARG A 299 3.31 -22.78 -10.82
N SER A 300 4.20 -23.77 -10.82
CA SER A 300 5.41 -23.69 -11.64
C SER A 300 4.98 -23.52 -13.09
N ARG A 301 5.47 -22.49 -13.79
CA ARG A 301 5.48 -22.49 -15.24
C ARG A 301 6.28 -23.74 -15.64
N GLU A 302 5.65 -24.72 -16.24
CA GLU A 302 6.34 -25.67 -17.10
C GLU A 302 6.72 -24.90 -18.36
N ILE A 303 8.05 -24.76 -18.58
CA ILE A 303 8.66 -24.19 -19.79
C ILE A 303 8.49 -25.17 -20.93
#